data_24c85076c48aa61c025c8dcb97fea0bd
#
_entry.id   24c85076c48aa61c025c8dcb97fea0bd
#
_cell.length_a   1.000
_cell.length_b   1.000
_cell.length_c   1.000
_cell.angle_alpha   90.00
_cell.angle_beta   90.00
_cell.angle_gamma   90.00
#
_symmetry.space_group_name_H-M   'P 1'
#
loop_
_entity.id
_entity.type
_entity.pdbx_description
1 polymer ?
#
loop_
_entity_poly.entity_id
_entity_poly.type
_entity_poly.pdbx_seq_one_letter_code
_entity_poly.pdbx_strand_id
1 'polypeptide(L)'
;MGIVEGITEWLPISSTGHMILLEQIIKFNASEEFMSMFRVVIQLGAIMAVVVLFWGKLWPFGMKQSRVISKPSVWSLWFKVVAATIPVLIISPLDDWMEAHFYNYITVAAMLILYGALFFVVENRRAAPHVSRLEQITYRDAIIIGLWQCLAIIPGTSRSGATIVGGLLLGLSRACVAEFTFYLAIPVMAGASLLKVVKFVVGGSVMTGTEVAVLAVGCVVAFGMSLAAIRFLMDYVKRHDFKFFGAYRIVLGIIVLAVAAVTAIF
;
A
#
# COMPACT_ATOMS: atom_id res chain seq x y z
N MET A 1 9.89 -4.23 12.31
CA MET A 1 9.34 -4.21 10.94
C MET A 1 7.81 -4.31 10.93
N GLY A 2 7.16 -5.33 11.48
CA GLY A 2 5.69 -5.45 11.44
C GLY A 2 4.90 -4.24 11.97
N ILE A 3 5.39 -3.55 13.02
CA ILE A 3 4.78 -2.30 13.53
C ILE A 3 4.84 -1.21 12.45
N VAL A 4 6.02 -1.01 11.87
CA VAL A 4 6.24 0.02 10.86
C VAL A 4 5.40 -0.27 9.63
N GLU A 5 5.43 -1.50 9.11
CA GLU A 5 4.62 -1.93 7.99
C GLU A 5 3.13 -1.71 8.24
N GLY A 6 2.61 -2.21 9.37
CA GLY A 6 1.19 -2.10 9.69
C GLY A 6 0.67 -0.65 9.80
N ILE A 7 1.53 0.30 10.18
CA ILE A 7 1.18 1.73 10.23
C ILE A 7 1.33 2.36 8.85
N THR A 8 2.50 2.19 8.22
CA THR A 8 2.91 3.02 7.08
C THR A 8 2.36 2.54 5.75
N GLU A 9 1.87 1.30 5.66
CA GLU A 9 1.28 0.77 4.44
C GLU A 9 -0.06 1.44 4.10
N TRP A 10 -0.88 1.73 5.12
CA TRP A 10 -2.20 2.33 4.94
C TRP A 10 -2.17 3.84 4.87
N LEU A 11 -1.26 4.45 5.62
CA LEU A 11 -1.03 5.89 5.56
C LEU A 11 -0.24 6.20 4.27
N PRO A 12 -0.57 7.30 3.56
CA PRO A 12 0.11 7.61 2.32
C PRO A 12 1.51 8.24 2.55
N ILE A 13 2.34 7.57 3.38
CA ILE A 13 3.66 8.07 3.84
C ILE A 13 4.85 7.22 3.39
N SER A 14 4.59 6.12 2.68
CA SER A 14 5.57 5.16 2.14
C SER A 14 6.22 4.24 3.19
N SER A 15 5.79 2.98 3.23
CA SER A 15 6.43 1.92 4.02
C SER A 15 7.89 1.73 3.63
N THR A 16 8.21 1.75 2.33
CA THR A 16 9.58 1.65 1.81
C THR A 16 10.51 2.72 2.37
N GLY A 17 10.04 3.99 2.46
CA GLY A 17 10.83 5.09 3.02
C GLY A 17 11.19 4.89 4.49
N HIS A 18 10.33 4.22 5.25
CA HIS A 18 10.60 3.89 6.66
C HIS A 18 11.47 2.65 6.79
N MET A 19 11.24 1.63 5.94
CA MET A 19 12.00 0.38 5.97
C MET A 19 13.47 0.61 5.67
N ILE A 20 13.81 1.43 4.66
CA ILE A 20 15.20 1.74 4.30
C ILE A 20 15.98 2.38 5.45
N LEU A 21 15.32 3.19 6.29
CA LEU A 21 15.93 3.77 7.51
C LEU A 21 16.02 2.74 8.64
N LEU A 22 14.99 1.91 8.80
CA LEU A 22 14.93 0.91 9.85
C LEU A 22 16.00 -0.18 9.66
N GLU A 23 16.31 -0.55 8.43
CA GLU A 23 17.32 -1.53 8.05
C GLU A 23 18.75 -1.06 8.41
N GLN A 24 18.98 0.25 8.57
CA GLN A 24 20.25 0.77 9.08
C GLN A 24 20.45 0.51 10.58
N ILE A 25 19.34 0.48 11.32
CA ILE A 25 19.36 0.35 12.79
C ILE A 25 19.22 -1.13 13.18
N ILE A 26 18.36 -1.87 12.51
CA ILE A 26 18.04 -3.25 12.84
C ILE A 26 18.65 -4.17 11.78
N LYS A 27 19.77 -4.78 12.10
CA LYS A 27 20.36 -5.81 11.26
C LYS A 27 19.74 -7.17 11.59
N PHE A 28 19.01 -7.76 10.65
CA PHE A 28 18.54 -9.12 10.76
C PHE A 28 19.65 -10.09 10.32
N ASN A 29 19.90 -11.12 11.12
CA ASN A 29 20.76 -12.21 10.72
C ASN A 29 19.94 -13.26 9.95
N ALA A 30 19.53 -12.93 8.73
CA ALA A 30 18.74 -13.76 7.83
C ALA A 30 19.25 -13.58 6.40
N SER A 31 18.93 -14.55 5.52
CA SER A 31 19.33 -14.45 4.11
C SER A 31 18.63 -13.28 3.40
N GLU A 32 19.26 -12.78 2.34
CA GLU A 32 18.67 -11.71 1.51
C GLU A 32 17.37 -12.16 0.86
N GLU A 33 17.29 -13.42 0.44
CA GLU A 33 16.11 -14.04 -0.14
C GLU A 33 14.93 -14.05 0.87
N PHE A 34 15.22 -14.45 2.13
CA PHE A 34 14.21 -14.42 3.18
C PHE A 34 13.76 -12.99 3.46
N MET A 35 14.68 -12.03 3.55
CA MET A 35 14.34 -10.65 3.82
C MET A 35 13.51 -10.01 2.70
N SER A 36 13.82 -10.30 1.42
CA SER A 36 13.03 -9.86 0.28
C SER A 36 11.61 -10.42 0.32
N MET A 37 11.47 -11.72 0.61
CA MET A 37 10.16 -12.36 0.80
C MET A 37 9.43 -11.79 2.03
N PHE A 38 10.10 -11.68 3.17
CA PHE A 38 9.54 -11.22 4.45
C PHE A 38 8.89 -9.84 4.32
N ARG A 39 9.59 -8.86 3.70
CA ARG A 39 9.07 -7.48 3.50
C ARG A 39 7.73 -7.46 2.78
N VAL A 40 7.52 -8.37 1.84
CA VAL A 40 6.28 -8.43 1.06
C VAL A 40 5.21 -9.27 1.76
N VAL A 41 5.60 -10.40 2.36
CA VAL A 41 4.63 -11.34 2.96
C VAL A 41 4.02 -10.83 4.26
N ILE A 42 4.73 -9.99 5.05
CA ILE A 42 4.11 -9.36 6.23
C ILE A 42 2.92 -8.47 5.86
N GLN A 43 2.83 -8.01 4.62
CA GLN A 43 1.68 -7.27 4.09
C GLN A 43 0.40 -8.12 4.08
N LEU A 44 0.49 -9.45 4.04
CA LEU A 44 -0.69 -10.31 4.19
C LEU A 44 -1.38 -10.10 5.54
N GLY A 45 -0.59 -9.93 6.61
CA GLY A 45 -1.14 -9.53 7.91
C GLY A 45 -1.89 -8.19 7.82
N ALA A 46 -1.28 -7.21 7.15
CA ALA A 46 -1.90 -5.90 6.95
C ALA A 46 -3.20 -5.97 6.14
N ILE A 47 -3.25 -6.74 5.05
CA ILE A 47 -4.48 -6.93 4.24
C ILE A 47 -5.62 -7.54 5.05
N MET A 48 -5.32 -8.48 5.93
CA MET A 48 -6.34 -9.11 6.75
C MET A 48 -7.07 -8.09 7.62
N ALA A 49 -6.42 -6.98 8.02
CA ALA A 49 -7.08 -5.90 8.73
C ALA A 49 -8.16 -5.21 7.87
N VAL A 50 -7.92 -5.01 6.57
CA VAL A 50 -8.94 -4.49 5.64
C VAL A 50 -10.09 -5.46 5.52
N VAL A 51 -9.80 -6.74 5.32
CA VAL A 51 -10.83 -7.78 5.19
C VAL A 51 -11.72 -7.81 6.42
N VAL A 52 -11.14 -7.76 7.62
CA VAL A 52 -11.89 -7.78 8.88
C VAL A 52 -12.71 -6.51 9.08
N LEU A 53 -12.11 -5.32 8.89
CA LEU A 53 -12.78 -4.04 9.10
C LEU A 53 -13.91 -3.78 8.11
N PHE A 54 -13.75 -4.23 6.88
CA PHE A 54 -14.71 -3.97 5.80
C PHE A 54 -15.45 -5.22 5.35
N TRP A 55 -15.45 -6.30 6.13
CA TRP A 55 -16.10 -7.57 5.78
C TRP A 55 -17.52 -7.40 5.26
N GLY A 56 -18.35 -6.62 5.96
CA GLY A 56 -19.75 -6.38 5.59
C GLY A 56 -19.94 -5.70 4.22
N LYS A 57 -18.92 -4.93 3.76
CA LYS A 57 -18.90 -4.27 2.46
C LYS A 57 -18.21 -5.11 1.37
N LEU A 58 -17.32 -6.02 1.74
CA LEU A 58 -16.54 -6.85 0.84
C LEU A 58 -17.24 -8.20 0.54
N TRP A 59 -18.05 -8.69 1.47
CA TRP A 59 -18.71 -9.98 1.32
C TRP A 59 -19.93 -9.88 0.40
N PRO A 60 -19.93 -10.57 -0.77
CA PRO A 60 -20.93 -10.37 -1.82
C PRO A 60 -22.26 -11.09 -1.56
N PHE A 61 -22.36 -11.83 -0.48
CA PHE A 61 -23.59 -12.55 -0.13
C PHE A 61 -24.21 -11.95 1.14
N GLY A 62 -25.55 -12.08 1.24
CA GLY A 62 -26.33 -11.67 2.41
C GLY A 62 -27.43 -12.68 2.68
N MET A 63 -28.08 -12.55 3.83
CA MET A 63 -29.29 -13.32 4.14
C MET A 63 -30.51 -12.40 4.15
N LYS A 64 -31.56 -12.77 3.43
CA LYS A 64 -32.85 -12.10 3.46
C LYS A 64 -33.93 -13.18 3.54
N GLN A 65 -34.81 -13.12 4.55
CA GLN A 65 -35.87 -14.11 4.77
C GLN A 65 -35.36 -15.56 4.69
N SER A 66 -34.26 -15.86 5.41
CA SER A 66 -33.60 -17.19 5.44
C SER A 66 -33.06 -17.70 4.09
N ARG A 67 -33.01 -16.87 3.07
CA ARG A 67 -32.39 -17.20 1.77
C ARG A 67 -31.10 -16.43 1.56
N VAL A 68 -30.08 -17.11 1.01
CA VAL A 68 -28.84 -16.45 0.59
C VAL A 68 -29.14 -15.61 -0.64
N ILE A 69 -28.84 -14.32 -0.55
CA ILE A 69 -28.97 -13.38 -1.67
C ILE A 69 -27.60 -12.84 -2.08
N SER A 70 -27.41 -12.64 -3.37
CA SER A 70 -26.26 -11.94 -3.91
C SER A 70 -26.45 -10.43 -3.78
N LYS A 71 -25.36 -9.70 -3.53
CA LYS A 71 -25.31 -8.23 -3.51
C LYS A 71 -24.64 -7.71 -4.79
N PRO A 72 -25.39 -7.31 -5.82
CA PRO A 72 -24.83 -6.90 -7.11
C PRO A 72 -23.85 -5.72 -7.01
N SER A 73 -24.08 -4.79 -6.05
CA SER A 73 -23.20 -3.65 -5.81
C SER A 73 -21.79 -4.07 -5.34
N VAL A 74 -21.71 -5.13 -4.53
CA VAL A 74 -20.42 -5.67 -4.06
C VAL A 74 -19.68 -6.37 -5.20
N TRP A 75 -20.39 -7.12 -6.05
CA TRP A 75 -19.78 -7.71 -7.24
C TRP A 75 -19.27 -6.64 -8.21
N SER A 76 -20.07 -5.59 -8.45
CA SER A 76 -19.62 -4.46 -9.27
C SER A 76 -18.36 -3.81 -8.71
N LEU A 77 -18.26 -3.66 -7.37
CA LEU A 77 -17.06 -3.15 -6.72
C LEU A 77 -15.85 -4.07 -6.97
N TRP A 78 -16.00 -5.37 -6.77
CA TRP A 78 -14.94 -6.34 -7.02
C TRP A 78 -14.47 -6.34 -8.48
N PHE A 79 -15.37 -6.27 -9.44
CA PHE A 79 -14.98 -6.16 -10.86
C PHE A 79 -14.21 -4.88 -11.16
N LYS A 80 -14.52 -3.74 -10.52
CA LYS A 80 -13.75 -2.50 -10.63
C LYS A 80 -12.37 -2.63 -9.97
N VAL A 81 -12.28 -3.31 -8.82
CA VAL A 81 -11.01 -3.61 -8.16
C VAL A 81 -10.14 -4.50 -9.05
N VAL A 82 -10.70 -5.55 -9.65
CA VAL A 82 -10.00 -6.40 -10.61
C VAL A 82 -9.52 -5.60 -11.81
N ALA A 83 -10.39 -4.76 -12.41
CA ALA A 83 -10.02 -3.90 -13.52
C ALA A 83 -8.86 -2.96 -13.18
N ALA A 84 -8.84 -2.39 -11.97
CA ALA A 84 -7.75 -1.55 -11.48
C ALA A 84 -6.45 -2.34 -11.17
N THR A 85 -6.56 -3.65 -10.96
CA THR A 85 -5.39 -4.53 -10.73
C THR A 85 -4.67 -4.90 -12.03
N ILE A 86 -5.39 -4.95 -13.17
CA ILE A 86 -4.83 -5.39 -14.45
C ILE A 86 -3.56 -4.59 -14.85
N PRO A 87 -3.53 -3.23 -14.81
CA PRO A 87 -2.32 -2.50 -15.16
C PRO A 87 -1.09 -2.91 -14.35
N VAL A 88 -1.26 -3.16 -13.05
CA VAL A 88 -0.18 -3.59 -12.16
C VAL A 88 0.32 -4.99 -12.51
N LEU A 89 -0.57 -5.90 -12.86
CA LEU A 89 -0.17 -7.24 -13.32
C LEU A 89 0.66 -7.18 -14.60
N ILE A 90 0.34 -6.25 -15.51
CA ILE A 90 1.10 -6.09 -16.77
C ILE A 90 2.52 -5.62 -16.50
N ILE A 91 2.75 -4.73 -15.51
CA ILE A 91 4.08 -4.20 -15.22
C ILE A 91 4.84 -5.01 -14.16
N SER A 92 4.18 -5.91 -13.45
CA SER A 92 4.80 -6.69 -12.36
C SER A 92 6.07 -7.47 -12.75
N PRO A 93 6.29 -7.92 -14.00
CA PRO A 93 7.57 -8.52 -14.39
C PRO A 93 8.77 -7.58 -14.28
N LEU A 94 8.54 -6.26 -14.23
CA LEU A 94 9.60 -5.25 -14.07
C LEU A 94 9.96 -5.00 -12.59
N ASP A 95 9.22 -5.57 -11.63
CA ASP A 95 9.36 -5.27 -10.20
C ASP A 95 10.77 -5.58 -9.69
N ASP A 96 11.29 -6.77 -9.95
CA ASP A 96 12.63 -7.17 -9.49
C ASP A 96 13.73 -6.29 -10.13
N TRP A 97 13.57 -5.94 -11.40
CA TRP A 97 14.51 -5.04 -12.09
C TRP A 97 14.47 -3.63 -11.49
N MET A 98 13.27 -3.11 -11.21
CA MET A 98 13.09 -1.81 -10.57
C MET A 98 13.64 -1.80 -9.15
N GLU A 99 13.40 -2.86 -8.37
CA GLU A 99 13.95 -3.02 -7.02
C GLU A 99 15.49 -3.01 -7.08
N ALA A 100 16.09 -3.80 -7.95
CA ALA A 100 17.55 -3.91 -8.08
C ALA A 100 18.25 -2.61 -8.47
N HIS A 101 17.62 -1.74 -9.28
CA HIS A 101 18.26 -0.52 -9.79
C HIS A 101 17.85 0.75 -9.04
N PHE A 102 16.64 0.78 -8.46
CA PHE A 102 16.04 1.99 -7.87
C PHE A 102 15.80 1.91 -6.37
N TYR A 103 16.01 0.74 -5.71
CA TYR A 103 15.96 0.66 -4.26
C TYR A 103 17.22 1.26 -3.63
N ASN A 104 17.28 2.59 -3.63
CA ASN A 104 18.37 3.37 -3.07
C ASN A 104 17.84 4.64 -2.41
N TYR A 105 18.64 5.26 -1.54
CA TYR A 105 18.25 6.45 -0.77
C TYR A 105 17.82 7.62 -1.65
N ILE A 106 18.51 7.85 -2.77
CA ILE A 106 18.25 9.01 -3.65
C ILE A 106 16.88 8.86 -4.29
N THR A 107 16.59 7.70 -4.89
CA THR A 107 15.29 7.43 -5.51
C THR A 107 14.15 7.49 -4.51
N VAL A 108 14.32 6.83 -3.36
CA VAL A 108 13.30 6.80 -2.30
C VAL A 108 13.01 8.21 -1.79
N ALA A 109 14.05 9.01 -1.53
CA ALA A 109 13.89 10.39 -1.07
C ALA A 109 13.24 11.29 -2.14
N ALA A 110 13.67 11.16 -3.40
CA ALA A 110 13.08 11.91 -4.51
C ALA A 110 11.57 11.62 -4.64
N MET A 111 11.16 10.36 -4.57
CA MET A 111 9.76 9.97 -4.64
C MET A 111 8.96 10.42 -3.41
N LEU A 112 9.56 10.36 -2.21
CA LEU A 112 8.94 10.90 -1.00
C LEU A 112 8.65 12.39 -1.15
N ILE A 113 9.62 13.18 -1.58
CA ILE A 113 9.49 14.64 -1.76
C ILE A 113 8.51 14.95 -2.88
N LEU A 114 8.62 14.27 -4.04
CA LEU A 114 7.74 14.49 -5.18
C LEU A 114 6.27 14.25 -4.82
N TYR A 115 5.94 13.10 -4.26
CA TYR A 115 4.57 12.79 -3.86
C TYR A 115 4.11 13.61 -2.66
N GLY A 116 5.04 14.03 -1.77
CA GLY A 116 4.75 15.02 -0.74
C GLY A 116 4.27 16.32 -1.36
N ALA A 117 4.98 16.86 -2.35
CA ALA A 117 4.58 18.06 -3.09
C ALA A 117 3.27 17.87 -3.87
N LEU A 118 3.07 16.69 -4.49
CA LEU A 118 1.83 16.37 -5.20
C LEU A 118 0.60 16.41 -4.29
N PHE A 119 0.70 15.97 -3.04
CA PHE A 119 -0.41 16.10 -2.09
C PHE A 119 -0.80 17.57 -1.87
N PHE A 120 0.16 18.49 -1.74
CA PHE A 120 -0.15 19.92 -1.65
C PHE A 120 -0.80 20.45 -2.92
N VAL A 121 -0.29 20.09 -4.10
CA VAL A 121 -0.84 20.52 -5.38
C VAL A 121 -2.29 20.06 -5.56
N VAL A 122 -2.55 18.77 -5.28
CA VAL A 122 -3.87 18.18 -5.47
C VAL A 122 -4.88 18.71 -4.47
N GLU A 123 -4.49 18.87 -3.20
CA GLU A 123 -5.37 19.40 -2.16
C GLU A 123 -5.65 20.92 -2.32
N ASN A 124 -4.75 21.67 -2.94
CA ASN A 124 -4.97 23.07 -3.26
C ASN A 124 -5.93 23.27 -4.45
N ARG A 125 -6.20 22.23 -5.26
CA ARG A 125 -7.25 22.25 -6.27
C ARG A 125 -8.60 22.20 -5.57
N ARG A 126 -9.25 23.34 -5.40
CA ARG A 126 -10.52 23.52 -4.67
C ARG A 126 -11.75 22.97 -5.41
N ALA A 127 -11.63 21.97 -6.27
CA ALA A 127 -12.78 21.35 -6.93
C ALA A 127 -13.59 20.52 -5.92
N ALA A 128 -14.89 20.74 -5.87
CA ALA A 128 -15.80 19.90 -5.09
C ALA A 128 -15.76 18.46 -5.64
N PRO A 129 -15.67 17.44 -4.77
CA PRO A 129 -15.67 16.06 -5.24
C PRO A 129 -17.03 15.70 -5.86
N HIS A 130 -17.02 15.07 -7.02
CA HIS A 130 -18.24 14.60 -7.68
C HIS A 130 -18.48 13.09 -7.49
N VAL A 131 -17.48 12.35 -7.00
CA VAL A 131 -17.58 10.94 -6.63
C VAL A 131 -17.34 10.80 -5.13
N SER A 132 -18.40 10.55 -4.37
CA SER A 132 -18.32 10.47 -2.90
C SER A 132 -18.63 9.08 -2.34
N ARG A 133 -19.10 8.16 -3.17
CA ARG A 133 -19.44 6.78 -2.79
C ARG A 133 -18.81 5.78 -3.77
N LEU A 134 -18.45 4.60 -3.28
CA LEU A 134 -17.83 3.54 -4.07
C LEU A 134 -18.65 3.08 -5.28
N GLU A 135 -19.98 3.12 -5.15
CA GLU A 135 -20.89 2.73 -6.24
C GLU A 135 -20.77 3.66 -7.46
N GLN A 136 -20.42 4.94 -7.21
CA GLN A 136 -20.28 5.97 -8.24
C GLN A 136 -18.96 5.88 -9.02
N ILE A 137 -17.96 5.17 -8.49
CA ILE A 137 -16.71 4.91 -9.22
C ILE A 137 -17.03 4.17 -10.50
N THR A 138 -16.57 4.68 -11.64
CA THR A 138 -16.72 4.01 -12.93
C THR A 138 -15.55 3.04 -13.18
N TYR A 139 -15.69 2.16 -14.17
CA TYR A 139 -14.55 1.32 -14.62
C TYR A 139 -13.39 2.16 -15.14
N ARG A 140 -13.71 3.30 -15.80
CA ARG A 140 -12.68 4.25 -16.26
C ARG A 140 -11.88 4.80 -15.08
N ASP A 141 -12.54 5.25 -14.02
CA ASP A 141 -11.88 5.77 -12.83
C ASP A 141 -11.02 4.68 -12.18
N ALA A 142 -11.55 3.46 -12.06
CA ALA A 142 -10.85 2.33 -11.49
C ALA A 142 -9.56 2.00 -12.27
N ILE A 143 -9.62 1.95 -13.60
CA ILE A 143 -8.46 1.69 -14.46
C ILE A 143 -7.43 2.83 -14.33
N ILE A 144 -7.87 4.09 -14.32
CA ILE A 144 -6.96 5.23 -14.16
C ILE A 144 -6.27 5.19 -12.79
N ILE A 145 -7.00 4.86 -11.71
CA ILE A 145 -6.40 4.65 -10.39
C ILE A 145 -5.38 3.49 -10.44
N GLY A 146 -5.69 2.41 -11.17
CA GLY A 146 -4.78 1.31 -11.41
C GLY A 146 -3.51 1.73 -12.16
N LEU A 147 -3.62 2.61 -13.15
CA LEU A 147 -2.46 3.20 -13.84
C LEU A 147 -1.62 4.08 -12.90
N TRP A 148 -2.25 4.87 -12.03
CA TRP A 148 -1.53 5.59 -10.98
C TRP A 148 -0.82 4.63 -10.03
N GLN A 149 -1.44 3.51 -9.69
CA GLN A 149 -0.83 2.47 -8.85
C GLN A 149 0.45 1.89 -9.48
N CYS A 150 0.54 1.81 -10.82
CA CYS A 150 1.74 1.35 -11.51
C CYS A 150 2.99 2.17 -11.14
N LEU A 151 2.84 3.45 -10.80
CA LEU A 151 3.95 4.28 -10.37
C LEU A 151 4.57 3.83 -9.03
N ALA A 152 3.84 3.02 -8.27
CA ALA A 152 4.34 2.45 -7.02
C ALA A 152 5.44 1.39 -7.21
N ILE A 153 5.70 0.95 -8.45
CA ILE A 153 6.86 0.13 -8.79
C ILE A 153 8.18 0.88 -8.51
N ILE A 154 8.15 2.23 -8.52
CA ILE A 154 9.31 3.05 -8.17
C ILE A 154 9.41 3.13 -6.65
N PRO A 155 10.50 2.64 -6.04
CA PRO A 155 10.67 2.65 -4.57
C PRO A 155 10.52 4.04 -3.98
N GLY A 156 9.79 4.16 -2.87
CA GLY A 156 9.51 5.44 -2.23
C GLY A 156 8.18 6.11 -2.64
N THR A 157 7.61 5.74 -3.79
CA THR A 157 6.34 6.31 -4.29
C THR A 157 5.18 6.11 -3.31
N SER A 158 5.08 4.96 -2.67
CA SER A 158 3.92 4.48 -1.88
C SER A 158 2.71 4.14 -2.77
N ARG A 159 2.26 2.90 -2.69
CA ARG A 159 1.08 2.42 -3.40
C ARG A 159 -0.17 3.24 -3.02
N SER A 160 -0.44 3.36 -1.71
CA SER A 160 -1.55 4.16 -1.21
C SER A 160 -1.43 5.65 -1.58
N GLY A 161 -0.21 6.20 -1.57
CA GLY A 161 0.04 7.57 -1.99
C GLY A 161 -0.31 7.81 -3.46
N ALA A 162 0.13 6.92 -4.36
CA ALA A 162 -0.14 7.03 -5.80
C ALA A 162 -1.64 6.90 -6.12
N THR A 163 -2.32 5.90 -5.58
CA THR A 163 -3.76 5.68 -5.81
C THR A 163 -4.62 6.81 -5.25
N ILE A 164 -4.27 7.34 -4.07
CA ILE A 164 -4.98 8.49 -3.48
C ILE A 164 -4.81 9.73 -4.34
N VAL A 165 -3.59 10.07 -4.77
CA VAL A 165 -3.34 11.21 -5.67
C VAL A 165 -4.14 11.05 -6.96
N GLY A 166 -4.08 9.88 -7.60
CA GLY A 166 -4.82 9.59 -8.82
C GLY A 166 -6.33 9.75 -8.65
N GLY A 167 -6.89 9.21 -7.59
CA GLY A 167 -8.32 9.31 -7.31
C GLY A 167 -8.79 10.72 -6.96
N LEU A 168 -7.98 11.49 -6.22
CA LEU A 168 -8.27 12.90 -5.95
C LEU A 168 -8.27 13.74 -7.22
N LEU A 169 -7.34 13.50 -8.16
CA LEU A 169 -7.30 14.14 -9.47
C LEU A 169 -8.53 13.82 -10.33
N LEU A 170 -9.09 12.63 -10.16
CA LEU A 170 -10.35 12.21 -10.79
C LEU A 170 -11.60 12.77 -10.10
N GLY A 171 -11.45 13.56 -9.03
CA GLY A 171 -12.56 14.16 -8.30
C GLY A 171 -13.27 13.22 -7.31
N LEU A 172 -12.61 12.16 -6.87
CA LEU A 172 -13.10 11.34 -5.76
C LEU A 172 -12.95 12.10 -4.42
N SER A 173 -13.89 11.91 -3.51
CA SER A 173 -13.75 12.40 -2.15
C SER A 173 -12.62 11.65 -1.41
N ARG A 174 -12.01 12.31 -0.41
CA ARG A 174 -10.90 11.74 0.38
C ARG A 174 -11.24 10.39 0.99
N ALA A 175 -12.42 10.27 1.59
CA ALA A 175 -12.87 9.01 2.18
C ALA A 175 -13.13 7.93 1.12
N CYS A 176 -13.73 8.29 -0.02
CA CYS A 176 -14.01 7.34 -1.10
C CYS A 176 -12.74 6.78 -1.71
N VAL A 177 -11.76 7.63 -2.03
CA VAL A 177 -10.48 7.16 -2.60
C VAL A 177 -9.67 6.36 -1.60
N ALA A 178 -9.62 6.73 -0.32
CA ALA A 178 -8.93 5.96 0.70
C ALA A 178 -9.54 4.56 0.85
N GLU A 179 -10.86 4.46 0.93
CA GLU A 179 -11.57 3.17 1.03
C GLU A 179 -11.34 2.32 -0.23
N PHE A 180 -11.43 2.89 -1.44
CA PHE A 180 -11.14 2.16 -2.68
C PHE A 180 -9.69 1.68 -2.75
N THR A 181 -8.73 2.50 -2.32
CA THR A 181 -7.31 2.16 -2.22
C THR A 181 -7.08 0.93 -1.32
N PHE A 182 -7.81 0.83 -0.21
CA PHE A 182 -7.72 -0.34 0.68
C PHE A 182 -8.22 -1.61 0.00
N TYR A 183 -9.34 -1.54 -0.73
CA TYR A 183 -9.87 -2.72 -1.43
C TYR A 183 -8.98 -3.15 -2.59
N LEU A 184 -8.40 -2.19 -3.30
CA LEU A 184 -7.43 -2.45 -4.37
C LEU A 184 -6.15 -3.11 -3.84
N ALA A 185 -5.78 -2.84 -2.58
CA ALA A 185 -4.65 -3.48 -1.93
C ALA A 185 -4.80 -5.01 -1.83
N ILE A 186 -6.02 -5.50 -1.61
CA ILE A 186 -6.27 -6.92 -1.34
C ILE A 186 -5.72 -7.82 -2.46
N PRO A 187 -6.17 -7.72 -3.72
CA PRO A 187 -5.64 -8.59 -4.78
C PRO A 187 -4.18 -8.29 -5.14
N VAL A 188 -3.76 -7.03 -5.10
CA VAL A 188 -2.40 -6.64 -5.49
C VAL A 188 -1.36 -7.19 -4.52
N MET A 189 -1.54 -6.95 -3.21
CA MET A 189 -0.59 -7.41 -2.20
C MET A 189 -0.65 -8.93 -2.01
N ALA A 190 -1.84 -9.55 -2.10
CA ALA A 190 -1.97 -11.00 -2.09
C ALA A 190 -1.22 -11.63 -3.27
N GLY A 191 -1.38 -11.06 -4.47
CA GLY A 191 -0.67 -11.51 -5.67
C GLY A 191 0.85 -11.34 -5.57
N ALA A 192 1.32 -10.18 -5.10
CA ALA A 192 2.74 -9.92 -4.87
C ALA A 192 3.35 -10.88 -3.84
N SER A 193 2.65 -11.09 -2.71
CA SER A 193 3.10 -12.03 -1.67
C SER A 193 3.17 -13.46 -2.19
N LEU A 194 2.14 -13.91 -2.94
CA LEU A 194 2.15 -15.24 -3.55
C LEU A 194 3.34 -15.40 -4.51
N LEU A 195 3.59 -14.40 -5.36
CA LEU A 195 4.70 -14.42 -6.30
C LEU A 195 6.07 -14.51 -5.59
N LYS A 196 6.28 -13.72 -4.53
CA LYS A 196 7.54 -13.75 -3.75
C LYS A 196 7.71 -15.10 -3.03
N VAL A 197 6.64 -15.68 -2.46
CA VAL A 197 6.69 -17.02 -1.86
C VAL A 197 7.03 -18.09 -2.90
N VAL A 198 6.38 -18.05 -4.08
CA VAL A 198 6.68 -19.00 -5.16
C VAL A 198 8.13 -18.88 -5.62
N LYS A 199 8.64 -17.65 -5.83
CA LYS A 199 10.05 -17.42 -6.21
C LYS A 199 11.01 -17.94 -5.15
N PHE A 200 10.72 -17.73 -3.86
CA PHE A 200 11.53 -18.23 -2.74
C PHE A 200 11.62 -19.76 -2.75
N VAL A 201 10.48 -20.45 -2.89
CA VAL A 201 10.43 -21.92 -2.90
C VAL A 201 11.06 -22.50 -4.16
N VAL A 202 10.76 -21.95 -5.35
CA VAL A 202 11.34 -22.42 -6.63
C VAL A 202 12.85 -22.17 -6.69
N GLY A 203 13.34 -21.11 -6.04
CA GLY A 203 14.76 -20.82 -5.87
C GLY A 203 15.51 -21.83 -4.96
N GLY A 204 14.81 -22.82 -4.40
CA GLY A 204 15.40 -23.84 -3.53
C GLY A 204 15.65 -23.38 -2.09
N SER A 205 15.18 -22.17 -1.74
CA SER A 205 15.32 -21.65 -0.37
C SER A 205 14.30 -22.31 0.57
N VAL A 206 14.71 -22.59 1.80
CA VAL A 206 13.88 -23.21 2.84
C VAL A 206 13.94 -22.34 4.09
N MET A 207 12.79 -22.01 4.65
CA MET A 207 12.74 -21.26 5.90
C MET A 207 13.13 -22.12 7.10
N THR A 208 13.97 -21.58 7.95
CA THR A 208 14.23 -22.15 9.28
C THR A 208 13.02 -21.99 10.19
N GLY A 209 12.92 -22.78 11.25
CA GLY A 209 11.85 -22.63 12.24
C GLY A 209 11.79 -21.22 12.86
N THR A 210 12.95 -20.59 13.05
CA THR A 210 13.05 -19.20 13.54
C THR A 210 12.47 -18.20 12.53
N GLU A 211 12.78 -18.34 11.25
CA GLU A 211 12.26 -17.46 10.19
C GLU A 211 10.75 -17.59 10.05
N VAL A 212 10.20 -18.80 10.15
CA VAL A 212 8.74 -19.02 10.18
C VAL A 212 8.10 -18.29 11.36
N ALA A 213 8.69 -18.41 12.55
CA ALA A 213 8.19 -17.72 13.74
C ALA A 213 8.26 -16.18 13.59
N VAL A 214 9.37 -15.65 13.07
CA VAL A 214 9.56 -14.22 12.80
C VAL A 214 8.53 -13.70 11.79
N LEU A 215 8.28 -14.46 10.71
CA LEU A 215 7.29 -14.11 9.71
C LEU A 215 5.87 -14.10 10.31
N ALA A 216 5.50 -15.13 11.08
CA ALA A 216 4.20 -15.23 11.73
C ALA A 216 3.96 -14.07 12.70
N VAL A 217 4.95 -13.78 13.57
CA VAL A 217 4.88 -12.63 14.50
C VAL A 217 4.80 -11.31 13.72
N GLY A 218 5.60 -11.17 12.65
CA GLY A 218 5.55 -10.01 11.77
C GLY A 218 4.16 -9.76 11.19
N CYS A 219 3.51 -10.80 10.67
CA CYS A 219 2.14 -10.72 10.14
C CYS A 219 1.11 -10.36 11.21
N VAL A 220 1.16 -10.99 12.40
CA VAL A 220 0.24 -10.70 13.50
C VAL A 220 0.37 -9.26 13.98
N VAL A 221 1.60 -8.78 14.14
CA VAL A 221 1.87 -7.41 14.55
C VAL A 221 1.41 -6.42 13.48
N ALA A 222 1.73 -6.69 12.20
CA ALA A 222 1.27 -5.87 11.08
C ALA A 222 -0.26 -5.81 11.02
N PHE A 223 -0.96 -6.93 11.24
CA PHE A 223 -2.42 -6.97 11.34
C PHE A 223 -2.94 -6.05 12.44
N GLY A 224 -2.43 -6.19 13.67
CA GLY A 224 -2.88 -5.39 14.81
C GLY A 224 -2.67 -3.89 14.60
N MET A 225 -1.49 -3.50 14.11
CA MET A 225 -1.17 -2.10 13.83
C MET A 225 -1.99 -1.54 12.66
N SER A 226 -2.27 -2.37 11.64
CA SER A 226 -3.11 -1.99 10.49
C SER A 226 -4.55 -1.70 10.90
N LEU A 227 -5.13 -2.45 11.85
CA LEU A 227 -6.46 -2.16 12.38
C LEU A 227 -6.55 -0.74 12.95
N ALA A 228 -5.52 -0.31 13.68
CA ALA A 228 -5.45 1.03 14.26
C ALA A 228 -5.22 2.09 13.16
N ALA A 229 -4.27 1.86 12.26
CA ALA A 229 -3.90 2.80 11.21
C ALA A 229 -5.04 3.06 10.22
N ILE A 230 -5.76 2.02 9.80
CA ILE A 230 -6.92 2.15 8.88
C ILE A 230 -8.05 2.94 9.55
N ARG A 231 -8.40 2.63 10.81
CA ARG A 231 -9.41 3.38 11.55
C ARG A 231 -9.02 4.85 11.69
N PHE A 232 -7.78 5.10 12.10
CA PHE A 232 -7.24 6.45 12.21
C PHE A 232 -7.36 7.21 10.88
N LEU A 233 -6.88 6.62 9.77
CA LEU A 233 -6.93 7.30 8.48
C LEU A 233 -8.37 7.58 8.05
N MET A 234 -9.29 6.62 8.17
CA MET A 234 -10.69 6.82 7.80
C MET A 234 -11.38 7.92 8.61
N ASP A 235 -11.05 8.06 9.88
CA ASP A 235 -11.59 9.14 10.72
C ASP A 235 -10.89 10.48 10.44
N TYR A 236 -9.59 10.45 10.15
CA TYR A 236 -8.80 11.64 9.82
C TYR A 236 -9.30 12.31 8.52
N VAL A 237 -9.47 11.53 7.44
CA VAL A 237 -9.84 12.07 6.11
C VAL A 237 -11.26 12.60 6.02
N LYS A 238 -12.12 12.31 7.01
CA LYS A 238 -13.46 12.91 7.12
C LYS A 238 -13.41 14.40 7.49
N ARG A 239 -12.35 14.81 8.18
CA ARG A 239 -12.23 16.16 8.78
C ARG A 239 -11.02 16.94 8.27
N HIS A 240 -10.01 16.26 7.75
CA HIS A 240 -8.73 16.85 7.36
C HIS A 240 -8.37 16.49 5.92
N ASP A 241 -7.42 17.23 5.36
CA ASP A 241 -6.84 16.97 4.04
C ASP A 241 -5.55 16.12 4.14
N PHE A 242 -5.00 15.75 2.98
CA PHE A 242 -3.77 14.96 2.93
C PHE A 242 -2.47 15.79 3.03
N LYS A 243 -2.54 17.11 3.21
CA LYS A 243 -1.35 17.97 3.29
C LYS A 243 -0.43 17.60 4.44
N PHE A 244 -0.99 17.17 5.58
CA PHE A 244 -0.18 16.68 6.71
C PHE A 244 0.72 15.52 6.29
N PHE A 245 0.18 14.54 5.56
CA PHE A 245 0.97 13.42 5.04
C PHE A 245 1.96 13.88 3.96
N GLY A 246 1.60 14.90 3.18
CA GLY A 246 2.50 15.53 2.23
C GLY A 246 3.72 16.16 2.91
N ALA A 247 3.51 16.95 3.97
CA ALA A 247 4.59 17.54 4.77
C ALA A 247 5.46 16.46 5.43
N TYR A 248 4.82 15.45 6.03
CA TYR A 248 5.53 14.31 6.62
C TYR A 248 6.46 13.62 5.61
N ARG A 249 5.99 13.35 4.39
CA ARG A 249 6.79 12.73 3.33
C ARG A 249 8.00 13.57 2.93
N ILE A 250 7.83 14.90 2.82
CA ILE A 250 8.93 15.81 2.49
C ILE A 250 10.01 15.76 3.59
N VAL A 251 9.59 15.84 4.85
CA VAL A 251 10.51 15.75 5.99
C VAL A 251 11.23 14.39 6.02
N LEU A 252 10.48 13.30 5.83
CA LEU A 252 11.06 11.94 5.76
C LEU A 252 12.08 11.83 4.61
N GLY A 253 11.76 12.38 3.43
CA GLY A 253 12.67 12.38 2.29
C GLY A 253 13.97 13.14 2.58
N ILE A 254 13.88 14.27 3.26
CA ILE A 254 15.07 15.02 3.71
C ILE A 254 15.90 14.19 4.71
N ILE A 255 15.25 13.50 5.65
CA ILE A 255 15.93 12.61 6.60
C ILE A 255 16.64 11.47 5.86
N VAL A 256 15.98 10.85 4.88
CA VAL A 256 16.59 9.78 4.07
C VAL A 256 17.84 10.28 3.34
N LEU A 257 17.82 11.49 2.76
CA LEU A 257 18.99 12.10 2.13
C LEU A 257 20.10 12.40 3.14
N ALA A 258 19.75 12.89 4.32
CA ALA A 258 20.73 13.16 5.37
C ALA A 258 21.44 11.87 5.82
N VAL A 259 20.68 10.78 6.01
CA VAL A 259 21.27 9.47 6.35
C VAL A 259 22.16 8.98 5.21
N ALA A 260 21.73 9.10 3.94
CA ALA A 260 22.57 8.74 2.79
C ALA A 260 23.89 9.50 2.76
N ALA A 261 23.86 10.80 3.03
CA ALA A 261 25.07 11.62 3.07
C ALA A 261 26.02 11.17 4.19
N VAL A 262 25.51 10.86 5.39
CA VAL A 262 26.31 10.35 6.51
C VAL A 262 26.91 8.98 6.17
N THR A 263 26.11 8.05 5.66
CA THR A 263 26.60 6.68 5.31
C THR A 263 27.58 6.65 4.13
N ALA A 264 27.63 7.71 3.30
CA ALA A 264 28.61 7.84 2.22
C ALA A 264 29.95 8.41 2.70
N ILE A 265 30.00 9.03 3.89
CA ILE A 265 31.20 9.64 4.46
C ILE A 265 31.94 8.66 5.38
N PHE A 266 31.22 7.74 6.03
CA PHE A 266 31.75 6.74 6.96
C PHE A 266 31.62 5.31 6.37
#